data_f71cf9908631fc4a30f1b467fa4b9cc2
#
_entry.id   f71cf9908631fc4a30f1b467fa4b9cc2
#
_cell.length_a   1.000
_cell.length_b   1.000
_cell.length_c   1.000
_cell.angle_alpha   90.00
_cell.angle_beta   90.00
_cell.angle_gamma   90.00
#
_symmetry.space_group_name_H-M   'P 1'
#
loop_
_entity.id
_entity.type
_entity.pdbx_description
1 polymer ?
#
loop_
_entity_poly.entity_id
_entity_poly.type
_entity_poly.pdbx_seq_one_letter_code
_entity_poly.pdbx_strand_id
1 'polypeptide(L)'
;MKLDKIAKANKSLWENEVRLGCGYTVPWLHLDRSALKRYVSGQSNNINIPLDTIYPAKLLKNVENKRVLCLASGGGQQSAVFSLLGAQVTVVDFCSGQLEGDQKAADFYGYEINLVEADMRDLSCMQSDFYDLVFQAESLCYIPHVKEVFSQVSSLLKRGGRYRSAFHDPVAFSLEWDGVRYGLNRGYRQRELYREDGGVEFRHRLDEIFNGLLDEGFLIECVLDRSVHGQKEAEKESEPGTWNHEKSFVGGEFVIISMKPSASPAGKR
;
A
#
# COMPACT_ATOMS: atom_id res chain seq x y z
N MET A 1 15.39 10.57 -12.64
CA MET A 1 14.29 11.13 -11.79
C MET A 1 14.81 12.32 -10.96
N LYS A 2 14.14 13.47 -10.96
CA LYS A 2 14.50 14.66 -10.13
C LYS A 2 13.56 14.72 -8.94
N LEU A 3 14.00 14.21 -7.79
CA LEU A 3 13.23 14.24 -6.54
C LEU A 3 13.21 15.65 -5.93
N ASP A 4 12.06 16.09 -5.43
CA ASP A 4 11.93 17.27 -4.60
C ASP A 4 12.47 17.04 -3.17
N LYS A 5 12.39 18.06 -2.32
CA LYS A 5 12.92 17.99 -0.95
C LYS A 5 12.21 16.91 -0.10
N ILE A 6 10.90 16.78 -0.24
CA ILE A 6 10.07 15.81 0.51
C ILE A 6 10.43 14.38 0.07
N ALA A 7 10.42 14.12 -1.24
CA ALA A 7 10.77 12.80 -1.76
C ALA A 7 12.20 12.39 -1.39
N LYS A 8 13.15 13.33 -1.35
CA LYS A 8 14.51 13.05 -0.89
C LYS A 8 14.57 12.67 0.58
N ALA A 9 13.83 13.38 1.44
CA ALA A 9 13.77 13.08 2.86
C ALA A 9 13.16 11.68 3.08
N ASN A 10 12.03 11.39 2.45
CA ASN A 10 11.36 10.09 2.57
C ASN A 10 12.17 8.95 1.92
N LYS A 11 12.87 9.20 0.82
CA LYS A 11 13.81 8.21 0.25
C LYS A 11 14.94 7.89 1.25
N SER A 12 15.53 8.90 1.86
CA SER A 12 16.58 8.72 2.86
C SER A 12 16.09 7.95 4.09
N LEU A 13 14.86 8.22 4.55
CA LEU A 13 14.19 7.44 5.59
C LEU A 13 14.13 5.96 5.21
N TRP A 14 13.54 5.62 4.07
CA TRP A 14 13.33 4.24 3.65
C TRP A 14 14.63 3.49 3.34
N GLU A 15 15.63 4.15 2.80
CA GLU A 15 16.99 3.59 2.64
C GLU A 15 17.61 3.23 4.00
N ASN A 16 17.36 4.06 5.03
CA ASN A 16 17.79 3.78 6.39
C ASN A 16 17.03 2.59 7.00
N GLU A 17 15.71 2.52 6.81
CA GLU A 17 14.87 1.40 7.26
C GLU A 17 15.32 0.05 6.64
N VAL A 18 15.66 0.05 5.35
CA VAL A 18 16.28 -1.12 4.70
C VAL A 18 17.58 -1.52 5.37
N ARG A 19 18.47 -0.55 5.62
CA ARG A 19 19.75 -0.78 6.27
C ARG A 19 19.63 -1.34 7.69
N LEU A 20 18.57 -0.93 8.41
CA LEU A 20 18.26 -1.41 9.77
C LEU A 20 17.51 -2.74 9.78
N GLY A 21 17.03 -3.22 8.64
CA GLY A 21 16.24 -4.44 8.53
C GLY A 21 14.86 -4.33 9.17
N CYS A 22 14.20 -3.18 9.02
CA CYS A 22 12.82 -3.00 9.44
C CYS A 22 11.93 -4.06 8.81
N GLY A 23 10.97 -4.60 9.56
CA GLY A 23 10.10 -5.70 9.11
C GLY A 23 9.38 -5.47 7.79
N TYR A 24 9.10 -4.21 7.44
CA TYR A 24 8.48 -3.84 6.15
C TYR A 24 9.45 -3.82 4.96
N THR A 25 10.75 -4.00 5.21
CA THR A 25 11.80 -4.00 4.19
C THR A 25 12.45 -5.36 3.98
N VAL A 26 12.06 -6.36 4.79
CA VAL A 26 12.65 -7.70 4.76
C VAL A 26 11.83 -8.61 3.84
N PRO A 27 12.45 -9.22 2.81
CA PRO A 27 11.73 -10.10 1.89
C PRO A 27 11.20 -11.36 2.59
N TRP A 28 10.01 -11.80 2.20
CA TRP A 28 9.40 -13.02 2.72
C TRP A 28 9.93 -14.24 1.99
N LEU A 29 10.96 -14.87 2.56
CA LEU A 29 11.61 -16.06 2.00
C LEU A 29 11.09 -17.39 2.60
N HIS A 30 9.97 -17.34 3.31
CA HIS A 30 9.33 -18.49 3.97
C HIS A 30 7.96 -18.86 3.39
N LEU A 31 7.60 -18.29 2.22
CA LEU A 31 6.31 -18.54 1.60
C LEU A 31 6.25 -19.94 0.98
N ASP A 32 5.16 -20.66 1.20
CA ASP A 32 4.84 -21.91 0.51
C ASP A 32 3.77 -21.70 -0.56
N ARG A 33 4.13 -21.93 -1.82
CA ARG A 33 3.23 -21.74 -2.98
C ARG A 33 1.97 -22.58 -2.88
N SER A 34 2.07 -23.79 -2.37
CA SER A 34 0.91 -24.68 -2.24
C SER A 34 -0.02 -24.23 -1.12
N ALA A 35 0.54 -23.73 -0.01
CA ALA A 35 -0.23 -23.14 1.07
C ALA A 35 -0.98 -21.88 0.60
N LEU A 36 -0.32 -21.00 -0.16
CA LEU A 36 -0.94 -19.82 -0.76
C LEU A 36 -2.12 -20.21 -1.66
N LYS A 37 -1.94 -21.20 -2.54
CA LYS A 37 -3.02 -21.69 -3.43
C LYS A 37 -4.20 -22.25 -2.64
N ARG A 38 -3.96 -23.07 -1.61
CA ARG A 38 -5.02 -23.59 -0.73
C ARG A 38 -5.78 -22.48 0.00
N TYR A 39 -5.06 -21.48 0.48
CA TYR A 39 -5.66 -20.30 1.11
C TYR A 39 -6.57 -19.53 0.14
N VAL A 40 -6.07 -19.19 -1.03
CA VAL A 40 -6.83 -18.44 -2.05
C VAL A 40 -8.07 -19.19 -2.53
N SER A 41 -7.99 -20.53 -2.60
CA SER A 41 -9.14 -21.40 -2.95
C SER A 41 -10.14 -21.61 -1.80
N GLY A 42 -9.83 -21.13 -0.59
CA GLY A 42 -10.68 -21.31 0.60
C GLY A 42 -10.55 -22.70 1.24
N GLN A 43 -9.56 -23.50 0.85
CA GLN A 43 -9.29 -24.83 1.43
C GLN A 43 -8.52 -24.77 2.76
N SER A 44 -7.95 -23.63 3.10
CA SER A 44 -7.24 -23.38 4.35
C SER A 44 -7.42 -21.93 4.77
N ASN A 45 -7.69 -21.72 6.06
CA ASN A 45 -7.73 -20.38 6.66
C ASN A 45 -6.42 -20.02 7.36
N ASN A 46 -5.45 -20.94 7.37
CA ASN A 46 -4.18 -20.76 8.08
C ASN A 46 -3.04 -20.74 7.06
N ILE A 47 -2.39 -19.62 6.91
CA ILE A 47 -1.09 -19.47 6.27
C ILE A 47 -0.20 -18.62 7.19
N ASN A 48 1.06 -19.03 7.28
CA ASN A 48 2.03 -18.36 8.15
C ASN A 48 2.62 -17.11 7.46
N ILE A 49 1.76 -16.16 7.10
CA ILE A 49 2.16 -14.84 6.61
C ILE A 49 1.23 -13.78 7.19
N PRO A 50 1.68 -12.57 7.39
CA PRO A 50 0.84 -11.45 7.79
C PRO A 50 -0.04 -11.01 6.60
N LEU A 51 -1.12 -11.78 6.36
CA LEU A 51 -2.05 -11.53 5.25
C LEU A 51 -2.79 -10.21 5.32
N ASP A 52 -2.81 -9.62 6.48
CA ASP A 52 -3.29 -8.27 6.71
C ASP A 52 -2.54 -7.26 5.83
N THR A 53 -1.27 -7.50 5.49
CA THR A 53 -0.53 -6.65 4.54
C THR A 53 -1.01 -6.78 3.10
N ILE A 54 -1.76 -7.84 2.75
CA ILE A 54 -2.33 -8.06 1.39
C ILE A 54 -3.86 -8.10 1.44
N TYR A 55 -4.41 -7.41 2.40
CA TYR A 55 -5.85 -7.31 2.56
C TYR A 55 -6.52 -6.46 1.48
N PRO A 56 -7.68 -6.84 0.97
CA PRO A 56 -8.44 -8.06 1.29
C PRO A 56 -7.99 -9.27 0.43
N ALA A 57 -8.03 -10.45 1.02
CA ALA A 57 -7.62 -11.71 0.38
C ALA A 57 -8.32 -12.00 -0.96
N LYS A 58 -9.50 -11.42 -1.21
CA LYS A 58 -10.21 -11.55 -2.50
C LYS A 58 -9.41 -11.03 -3.68
N LEU A 59 -8.46 -10.11 -3.46
CA LEU A 59 -7.57 -9.58 -4.52
C LEU A 59 -6.57 -10.61 -5.03
N LEU A 60 -6.28 -11.64 -4.25
CA LEU A 60 -5.39 -12.72 -4.63
C LEU A 60 -6.05 -13.75 -5.55
N LYS A 61 -7.40 -13.73 -5.64
CA LYS A 61 -8.14 -14.65 -6.51
C LYS A 61 -7.99 -14.25 -7.97
N ASN A 62 -7.73 -15.25 -8.82
CA ASN A 62 -7.65 -15.07 -10.27
C ASN A 62 -6.55 -14.10 -10.74
N VAL A 63 -5.43 -14.03 -10.02
CA VAL A 63 -4.27 -13.21 -10.41
C VAL A 63 -3.32 -13.94 -11.37
N GLU A 64 -3.49 -15.24 -11.56
CA GLU A 64 -2.68 -16.01 -12.51
C GLU A 64 -2.74 -15.41 -13.93
N ASN A 65 -1.58 -15.18 -14.55
CA ASN A 65 -1.40 -14.50 -15.83
C ASN A 65 -1.89 -13.03 -15.87
N LYS A 66 -2.26 -12.42 -14.74
CA LYS A 66 -2.59 -11.01 -14.66
C LYS A 66 -1.34 -10.16 -14.51
N ARG A 67 -1.39 -8.96 -15.07
CA ARG A 67 -0.35 -7.94 -14.88
C ARG A 67 -0.66 -7.14 -13.62
N VAL A 68 0.18 -7.32 -12.61
CA VAL A 68 0.03 -6.67 -11.30
C VAL A 68 1.15 -5.66 -11.11
N LEU A 69 0.79 -4.44 -10.78
CA LEU A 69 1.73 -3.41 -10.35
C LEU A 69 1.68 -3.31 -8.82
N CYS A 70 2.80 -3.60 -8.16
CA CYS A 70 3.03 -3.28 -6.75
C CYS A 70 3.65 -1.87 -6.70
N LEU A 71 2.87 -0.88 -6.27
CA LEU A 71 3.24 0.53 -6.27
C LEU A 71 3.66 0.98 -4.88
N ALA A 72 4.88 1.52 -4.74
CA ALA A 72 5.49 1.88 -3.47
C ALA A 72 5.31 0.76 -2.42
N SER A 73 5.63 -0.45 -2.84
CA SER A 73 5.46 -1.71 -2.09
C SER A 73 6.69 -2.59 -2.28
N GLY A 74 7.86 -2.02 -2.29
CA GLY A 74 9.12 -2.76 -2.38
C GLY A 74 9.40 -3.59 -1.13
N GLY A 75 10.47 -4.37 -1.15
CA GLY A 75 10.92 -5.20 -0.04
C GLY A 75 10.69 -6.70 -0.21
N GLY A 76 10.12 -7.16 -1.33
CA GLY A 76 9.99 -8.59 -1.64
C GLY A 76 8.91 -9.31 -0.82
N GLN A 77 7.83 -8.63 -0.48
CA GLN A 77 6.72 -9.14 0.32
C GLN A 77 5.47 -9.40 -0.54
N GLN A 78 4.74 -8.34 -0.88
CA GLN A 78 3.51 -8.43 -1.67
C GLN A 78 3.79 -8.96 -3.08
N SER A 79 4.87 -8.50 -3.69
CA SER A 79 5.33 -8.95 -5.00
C SER A 79 5.57 -10.46 -5.06
N ALA A 80 6.21 -11.01 -4.01
CA ALA A 80 6.46 -12.44 -3.91
C ALA A 80 5.15 -13.25 -3.86
N VAL A 81 4.14 -12.79 -3.11
CA VAL A 81 2.84 -13.47 -3.05
C VAL A 81 2.14 -13.48 -4.39
N PHE A 82 2.08 -12.33 -5.09
CA PHE A 82 1.46 -12.25 -6.42
C PHE A 82 2.20 -13.11 -7.45
N SER A 83 3.55 -13.08 -7.43
CA SER A 83 4.38 -13.88 -8.35
C SER A 83 4.22 -15.38 -8.12
N LEU A 84 4.21 -15.84 -6.87
CA LEU A 84 3.99 -17.24 -6.51
C LEU A 84 2.58 -17.73 -6.88
N LEU A 85 1.61 -16.85 -6.97
CA LEU A 85 0.26 -17.13 -7.46
C LEU A 85 0.15 -17.05 -9.00
N GLY A 86 1.25 -16.76 -9.71
CA GLY A 86 1.34 -16.80 -11.16
C GLY A 86 1.03 -15.47 -11.87
N ALA A 87 1.04 -14.35 -11.14
CA ALA A 87 0.93 -13.03 -11.75
C ALA A 87 2.24 -12.60 -12.44
N GLN A 88 2.13 -11.75 -13.46
CA GLN A 88 3.24 -11.00 -14.05
C GLN A 88 3.42 -9.69 -13.25
N VAL A 89 4.42 -9.65 -12.39
CA VAL A 89 4.56 -8.57 -11.41
C VAL A 89 5.57 -7.53 -11.88
N THR A 90 5.18 -6.26 -11.75
CA THR A 90 6.06 -5.10 -11.78
C THR A 90 6.05 -4.46 -10.40
N VAL A 91 7.21 -4.08 -9.88
CA VAL A 91 7.32 -3.28 -8.66
C VAL A 91 7.86 -1.91 -9.02
N VAL A 92 7.21 -0.88 -8.50
CA VAL A 92 7.71 0.49 -8.56
C VAL A 92 7.99 0.96 -7.15
N ASP A 93 9.21 1.37 -6.90
CA ASP A 93 9.60 2.03 -5.66
C ASP A 93 10.70 3.06 -5.96
N PHE A 94 10.79 4.12 -5.15
CA PHE A 94 11.87 5.10 -5.32
C PHE A 94 13.13 4.75 -4.52
N CYS A 95 13.04 3.77 -3.61
CA CYS A 95 14.13 3.26 -2.78
C CYS A 95 14.75 2.03 -3.45
N SER A 96 16.02 2.13 -3.88
CA SER A 96 16.71 1.03 -4.54
C SER A 96 16.88 -0.18 -3.63
N GLY A 97 17.12 0.02 -2.34
CA GLY A 97 17.23 -1.07 -1.38
C GLY A 97 15.93 -1.87 -1.22
N GLN A 98 14.76 -1.26 -1.38
CA GLN A 98 13.49 -1.97 -1.42
C GLN A 98 13.41 -2.87 -2.66
N LEU A 99 13.78 -2.35 -3.84
CA LEU A 99 13.81 -3.13 -5.08
C LEU A 99 14.82 -4.30 -5.04
N GLU A 100 15.95 -4.13 -4.35
CA GLU A 100 16.89 -5.23 -4.09
C GLU A 100 16.24 -6.35 -3.27
N GLY A 101 15.36 -6.01 -2.32
CA GLY A 101 14.56 -6.98 -1.58
C GLY A 101 13.64 -7.80 -2.47
N ASP A 102 12.99 -7.16 -3.46
CA ASP A 102 12.17 -7.84 -4.46
C ASP A 102 12.99 -8.75 -5.37
N GLN A 103 14.16 -8.30 -5.83
CA GLN A 103 15.06 -9.12 -6.62
C GLN A 103 15.53 -10.34 -5.83
N LYS A 104 15.88 -10.17 -4.55
CA LYS A 104 16.27 -11.27 -3.67
C LYS A 104 15.16 -12.32 -3.52
N ALA A 105 13.90 -11.88 -3.39
CA ALA A 105 12.78 -12.80 -3.34
C ALA A 105 12.58 -13.53 -4.68
N ALA A 106 12.72 -12.82 -5.80
CA ALA A 106 12.62 -13.39 -7.15
C ALA A 106 13.69 -14.47 -7.40
N ASP A 107 14.94 -14.18 -7.05
CA ASP A 107 16.05 -15.12 -7.17
C ASP A 107 15.84 -16.36 -6.28
N PHE A 108 15.35 -16.16 -5.05
CA PHE A 108 15.11 -17.25 -4.09
C PHE A 108 14.01 -18.22 -4.57
N TYR A 109 12.92 -17.69 -5.13
CA TYR A 109 11.80 -18.52 -5.59
C TYR A 109 11.87 -18.91 -7.08
N GLY A 110 12.77 -18.32 -7.85
CA GLY A 110 12.95 -18.60 -9.26
C GLY A 110 11.83 -18.06 -10.15
N TYR A 111 11.30 -16.85 -9.86
CA TYR A 111 10.34 -16.17 -10.73
C TYR A 111 10.94 -14.91 -11.37
N GLU A 112 10.38 -14.51 -12.50
CA GLU A 112 10.74 -13.24 -13.15
C GLU A 112 9.94 -12.09 -12.54
N ILE A 113 10.60 -10.93 -12.39
CA ILE A 113 10.00 -9.70 -11.88
C ILE A 113 10.54 -8.49 -12.65
N ASN A 114 9.69 -7.49 -12.85
CA ASN A 114 10.10 -6.22 -13.42
C ASN A 114 10.22 -5.17 -12.32
N LEU A 115 11.40 -4.54 -12.18
CA LEU A 115 11.69 -3.55 -11.15
C LEU A 115 11.92 -2.18 -11.79
N VAL A 116 11.23 -1.17 -11.28
CA VAL A 116 11.32 0.21 -11.80
C VAL A 116 11.58 1.17 -10.64
N GLU A 117 12.73 1.82 -10.64
CA GLU A 117 13.02 2.90 -9.69
C GLU A 117 12.37 4.19 -10.16
N ALA A 118 11.25 4.58 -9.54
CA ALA A 118 10.48 5.78 -9.88
C ALA A 118 9.72 6.35 -8.68
N ASP A 119 9.42 7.64 -8.74
CA ASP A 119 8.48 8.29 -7.82
C ASP A 119 7.06 7.99 -8.29
N MET A 120 6.19 7.51 -7.38
CA MET A 120 4.80 7.18 -7.71
C MET A 120 3.97 8.36 -8.24
N ARG A 121 4.48 9.59 -8.10
CA ARG A 121 3.86 10.80 -8.66
C ARG A 121 4.20 11.03 -10.14
N ASP A 122 5.20 10.32 -10.68
CA ASP A 122 5.60 10.40 -12.10
C ASP A 122 5.95 9.00 -12.63
N LEU A 123 4.96 8.36 -13.23
CA LEU A 123 5.05 7.05 -13.87
C LEU A 123 4.95 7.15 -15.39
N SER A 124 5.29 8.30 -15.96
CA SER A 124 5.25 8.57 -17.41
C SER A 124 6.14 7.65 -18.25
N CYS A 125 7.13 7.01 -17.62
CA CYS A 125 7.97 5.99 -18.26
C CYS A 125 7.27 4.64 -18.44
N MET A 126 6.08 4.45 -17.87
CA MET A 126 5.36 3.18 -17.88
C MET A 126 4.25 3.16 -18.95
N GLN A 127 3.87 1.96 -19.36
CA GLN A 127 2.86 1.76 -20.40
C GLN A 127 1.44 2.01 -19.84
N SER A 128 0.68 2.88 -20.52
CA SER A 128 -0.73 3.12 -20.20
C SER A 128 -1.62 1.92 -20.54
N ASP A 129 -2.79 1.81 -19.88
CA ASP A 129 -3.80 0.76 -20.09
C ASP A 129 -3.20 -0.67 -20.07
N PHE A 130 -2.25 -0.91 -19.16
CA PHE A 130 -1.45 -2.13 -19.17
C PHE A 130 -1.73 -3.08 -18.02
N TYR A 131 -2.04 -2.57 -16.81
CA TYR A 131 -2.19 -3.39 -15.62
C TYR A 131 -3.64 -3.79 -15.37
N ASP A 132 -3.82 -5.03 -14.89
CA ASP A 132 -5.12 -5.57 -14.45
C ASP A 132 -5.41 -5.19 -12.97
N LEU A 133 -4.34 -5.04 -12.17
CA LEU A 133 -4.39 -4.66 -10.77
C LEU A 133 -3.21 -3.75 -10.44
N VAL A 134 -3.48 -2.64 -9.77
CA VAL A 134 -2.47 -1.87 -9.05
C VAL A 134 -2.71 -2.09 -7.56
N PHE A 135 -1.71 -2.64 -6.89
CA PHE A 135 -1.67 -2.82 -5.45
C PHE A 135 -0.73 -1.79 -4.86
N GLN A 136 -1.25 -0.89 -4.04
CA GLN A 136 -0.47 0.07 -3.29
C GLN A 136 -0.60 -0.23 -1.80
N ALA A 137 0.55 -0.43 -1.15
CA ALA A 137 0.66 -0.54 0.29
C ALA A 137 0.34 0.82 0.96
N GLU A 138 0.50 0.89 2.27
CA GLU A 138 0.31 2.13 3.00
C GLU A 138 1.49 3.09 2.74
N SER A 139 1.37 3.88 1.69
CA SER A 139 2.43 4.79 1.21
C SER A 139 1.93 6.18 0.82
N LEU A 140 0.60 6.37 0.72
CA LEU A 140 0.02 7.66 0.38
C LEU A 140 0.35 8.75 1.40
N CYS A 141 0.62 8.39 2.65
CA CYS A 141 1.04 9.33 3.68
C CYS A 141 2.37 10.03 3.38
N TYR A 142 3.20 9.52 2.47
CA TYR A 142 4.50 10.11 2.12
C TYR A 142 4.44 11.16 1.01
N ILE A 143 3.26 11.47 0.50
CA ILE A 143 3.09 12.47 -0.59
C ILE A 143 2.13 13.59 -0.18
N PRO A 144 2.35 14.84 -0.63
CA PRO A 144 1.50 15.97 -0.25
C PRO A 144 0.12 15.95 -0.92
N HIS A 145 0.00 15.38 -2.13
CA HIS A 145 -1.21 15.44 -2.97
C HIS A 145 -1.53 14.07 -3.59
N VAL A 146 -2.49 13.36 -3.01
CA VAL A 146 -2.89 12.00 -3.47
C VAL A 146 -3.39 11.96 -4.91
N LYS A 147 -3.97 13.06 -5.38
CA LYS A 147 -4.52 13.16 -6.74
C LYS A 147 -3.46 12.96 -7.83
N GLU A 148 -2.21 13.36 -7.56
CA GLU A 148 -1.09 13.11 -8.48
C GLU A 148 -0.91 11.60 -8.72
N VAL A 149 -0.97 10.80 -7.66
CA VAL A 149 -0.84 9.33 -7.76
C VAL A 149 -2.08 8.72 -8.39
N PHE A 150 -3.27 9.17 -8.03
CA PHE A 150 -4.51 8.63 -8.59
C PHE A 150 -4.58 8.82 -10.10
N SER A 151 -4.10 9.96 -10.61
CA SER A 151 -3.99 10.23 -12.05
C SER A 151 -3.05 9.27 -12.75
N GLN A 152 -1.86 9.03 -12.17
CA GLN A 152 -0.91 8.05 -12.70
C GLN A 152 -1.52 6.65 -12.74
N VAL A 153 -2.10 6.20 -11.63
CA VAL A 153 -2.74 4.88 -11.54
C VAL A 153 -3.88 4.73 -12.53
N SER A 154 -4.73 5.77 -12.67
CA SER A 154 -5.82 5.77 -13.65
C SER A 154 -5.30 5.57 -15.08
N SER A 155 -4.18 6.20 -15.44
CA SER A 155 -3.60 6.04 -16.77
C SER A 155 -3.04 4.65 -17.02
N LEU A 156 -2.42 4.02 -16.00
CA LEU A 156 -1.76 2.71 -16.11
C LEU A 156 -2.73 1.53 -16.13
N LEU A 157 -3.88 1.66 -15.47
CA LEU A 157 -4.86 0.60 -15.38
C LEU A 157 -5.61 0.40 -16.69
N LYS A 158 -5.82 -0.86 -17.06
CA LYS A 158 -6.80 -1.24 -18.08
C LYS A 158 -8.21 -0.85 -17.65
N ARG A 159 -9.10 -0.71 -18.60
CA ARG A 159 -10.54 -0.68 -18.34
C ARG A 159 -10.98 -1.96 -17.66
N GLY A 160 -11.76 -1.86 -16.57
CA GLY A 160 -12.11 -2.98 -15.69
C GLY A 160 -11.01 -3.39 -14.71
N GLY A 161 -9.84 -2.78 -14.79
CA GLY A 161 -8.74 -2.99 -13.83
C GLY A 161 -9.04 -2.37 -12.47
N ARG A 162 -8.44 -2.92 -11.42
CA ARG A 162 -8.67 -2.51 -10.04
C ARG A 162 -7.47 -1.82 -9.43
N TYR A 163 -7.74 -0.86 -8.57
CA TYR A 163 -6.77 -0.22 -7.73
C TYR A 163 -7.09 -0.49 -6.25
N ARG A 164 -6.14 -1.06 -5.54
CA ARG A 164 -6.16 -1.15 -4.08
C ARG A 164 -5.24 -0.10 -3.52
N SER A 165 -5.78 0.85 -2.77
CA SER A 165 -5.02 1.84 -2.01
C SER A 165 -5.29 1.70 -0.51
N ALA A 166 -4.31 2.11 0.30
CA ALA A 166 -4.45 2.18 1.75
C ALA A 166 -4.00 3.55 2.25
N PHE A 167 -4.62 4.01 3.33
CA PHE A 167 -4.28 5.29 3.97
C PHE A 167 -4.67 5.27 5.45
N HIS A 168 -3.96 6.07 6.24
CA HIS A 168 -4.23 6.23 7.65
C HIS A 168 -5.57 6.91 7.91
N ASP A 169 -6.25 6.50 8.98
CA ASP A 169 -7.38 7.25 9.51
C ASP A 169 -6.90 8.67 9.88
N PRO A 170 -7.53 9.73 9.34
CA PRO A 170 -7.13 11.09 9.64
C PRO A 170 -7.33 11.48 11.12
N VAL A 171 -8.14 10.73 11.88
CA VAL A 171 -8.29 10.94 13.34
C VAL A 171 -7.10 10.35 14.08
N ALA A 172 -6.64 9.14 13.71
CA ALA A 172 -5.46 8.51 14.30
C ALA A 172 -4.24 9.44 14.22
N PHE A 173 -4.05 10.13 13.12
CA PHE A 173 -2.99 11.12 12.95
C PHE A 173 -3.00 12.27 13.99
N SER A 174 -4.12 12.51 14.65
CA SER A 174 -4.28 13.58 15.66
C SER A 174 -3.98 13.13 17.08
N LEU A 175 -3.90 11.83 17.31
CA LEU A 175 -3.74 11.27 18.64
C LEU A 175 -2.28 11.30 19.10
N GLU A 176 -2.10 11.41 20.39
CA GLU A 176 -0.82 11.26 21.06
C GLU A 176 -1.03 10.67 22.44
N TRP A 177 -0.17 9.75 22.85
CA TRP A 177 -0.17 9.14 24.16
C TRP A 177 0.58 10.02 25.15
N ASP A 178 -0.06 10.45 26.23
CA ASP A 178 0.54 11.30 27.28
C ASP A 178 1.14 10.52 28.46
N GLY A 179 1.17 9.19 28.36
CA GLY A 179 1.60 8.28 29.44
C GLY A 179 0.43 7.69 30.21
N VAL A 180 -0.79 8.22 30.07
CA VAL A 180 -2.00 7.79 30.77
C VAL A 180 -3.16 7.56 29.82
N ARG A 181 -3.31 8.41 28.79
CA ARG A 181 -4.43 8.39 27.85
C ARG A 181 -4.02 8.94 26.49
N TYR A 182 -4.83 8.65 25.48
CA TYR A 182 -4.72 9.34 24.20
C TYR A 182 -5.42 10.69 24.24
N GLY A 183 -4.75 11.71 23.76
CA GLY A 183 -5.27 13.06 23.60
C GLY A 183 -5.16 13.56 22.17
N LEU A 184 -6.01 14.51 21.77
CA LEU A 184 -5.91 15.21 20.49
C LEU A 184 -4.85 16.30 20.60
N ASN A 185 -3.65 16.01 20.13
CA ASN A 185 -2.51 16.95 20.21
C ASN A 185 -2.25 17.72 18.92
N ARG A 186 -2.82 17.24 17.78
CA ARG A 186 -2.66 17.88 16.48
C ARG A 186 -4.00 18.35 15.96
N GLY A 187 -4.08 19.63 15.64
CA GLY A 187 -5.29 20.21 15.04
C GLY A 187 -5.64 19.53 13.72
N TYR A 188 -6.93 19.32 13.43
CA TYR A 188 -7.40 18.65 12.22
C TYR A 188 -6.91 19.31 10.90
N ARG A 189 -6.61 20.61 10.92
CA ARG A 189 -6.08 21.35 9.77
C ARG A 189 -4.58 21.18 9.56
N GLN A 190 -3.84 20.67 10.55
CA GLN A 190 -2.43 20.35 10.39
C GLN A 190 -2.30 19.14 9.48
N ARG A 191 -1.60 19.30 8.36
CA ARG A 191 -1.47 18.26 7.33
C ARG A 191 -0.14 17.54 7.37
N GLU A 192 0.90 18.19 7.82
CA GLU A 192 2.27 17.69 7.80
C GLU A 192 2.69 17.20 9.18
N LEU A 193 3.35 16.06 9.20
CA LEU A 193 4.05 15.51 10.35
C LEU A 193 5.51 15.30 9.99
N TYR A 194 6.37 16.07 10.63
CA TYR A 194 7.81 15.90 10.53
C TYR A 194 8.24 14.90 11.60
N ARG A 195 8.81 13.80 11.16
CA ARG A 195 9.25 12.71 12.03
C ARG A 195 10.67 12.97 12.54
N GLU A 196 11.02 12.39 13.68
CA GLU A 196 12.36 12.48 14.28
C GLU A 196 13.43 11.82 13.40
N ASP A 197 13.07 10.79 12.63
CA ASP A 197 13.92 10.10 11.66
C ASP A 197 14.15 10.87 10.36
N GLY A 198 13.58 12.08 10.24
CA GLY A 198 13.71 12.97 9.09
C GLY A 198 12.66 12.77 8.01
N GLY A 199 11.78 11.77 8.15
CA GLY A 199 10.65 11.56 7.23
C GLY A 199 9.59 12.63 7.35
N VAL A 200 8.78 12.78 6.31
CA VAL A 200 7.64 13.70 6.28
C VAL A 200 6.39 12.92 5.88
N GLU A 201 5.38 12.94 6.73
CA GLU A 201 4.08 12.33 6.48
C GLU A 201 3.00 13.37 6.32
N PHE A 202 1.96 13.03 5.57
CA PHE A 202 0.83 13.90 5.27
C PHE A 202 -0.47 13.25 5.73
N ARG A 203 -1.28 14.04 6.43
CA ARG A 203 -2.67 13.70 6.68
C ARG A 203 -3.47 13.98 5.42
N HIS A 204 -4.12 12.96 4.89
CA HIS A 204 -5.12 13.10 3.84
C HIS A 204 -6.52 13.00 4.46
N ARG A 205 -7.37 13.97 4.14
CA ARG A 205 -8.76 13.96 4.58
C ARG A 205 -9.59 13.03 3.70
N LEU A 206 -10.68 12.52 4.24
CA LEU A 206 -11.55 11.60 3.52
C LEU A 206 -12.10 12.19 2.22
N ASP A 207 -12.42 13.49 2.20
CA ASP A 207 -12.88 14.19 1.00
C ASP A 207 -11.79 14.23 -0.09
N GLU A 208 -10.53 14.43 0.27
CA GLU A 208 -9.41 14.43 -0.69
C GLU A 208 -9.21 13.04 -1.32
N ILE A 209 -9.33 11.98 -0.52
CA ILE A 209 -9.19 10.60 -1.00
C ILE A 209 -10.38 10.23 -1.90
N PHE A 210 -11.62 10.36 -1.41
CA PHE A 210 -12.78 9.91 -2.17
C PHE A 210 -13.02 10.75 -3.42
N ASN A 211 -13.01 12.07 -3.29
CA ASN A 211 -13.20 12.94 -4.45
C ASN A 211 -12.02 12.83 -5.42
N GLY A 212 -10.78 12.65 -4.93
CA GLY A 212 -9.62 12.42 -5.77
C GLY A 212 -9.77 11.17 -6.65
N LEU A 213 -10.25 10.06 -6.11
CA LEU A 213 -10.54 8.84 -6.89
C LEU A 213 -11.68 9.08 -7.89
N LEU A 214 -12.78 9.71 -7.47
CA LEU A 214 -13.93 9.99 -8.34
C LEU A 214 -13.56 10.94 -9.48
N ASP A 215 -12.76 11.97 -9.22
CA ASP A 215 -12.30 12.94 -10.22
C ASP A 215 -11.43 12.29 -11.31
N GLU A 216 -10.64 11.26 -10.93
CA GLU A 216 -9.85 10.47 -11.87
C GLU A 216 -10.66 9.35 -12.55
N GLY A 217 -11.97 9.33 -12.33
CA GLY A 217 -12.91 8.46 -13.02
C GLY A 217 -13.04 7.06 -12.43
N PHE A 218 -12.53 6.81 -11.23
CA PHE A 218 -12.71 5.53 -10.56
C PHE A 218 -14.13 5.34 -10.03
N LEU A 219 -14.60 4.09 -10.02
CA LEU A 219 -15.74 3.64 -9.23
C LEU A 219 -15.21 3.00 -7.95
N ILE A 220 -15.63 3.49 -6.80
CA ILE A 220 -15.29 2.89 -5.50
C ILE A 220 -16.16 1.65 -5.30
N GLU A 221 -15.54 0.45 -5.31
CA GLU A 221 -16.24 -0.82 -5.12
C GLU A 221 -16.48 -1.11 -3.63
N CYS A 222 -15.51 -0.80 -2.77
CA CYS A 222 -15.67 -0.91 -1.31
C CYS A 222 -14.61 -0.10 -0.56
N VAL A 223 -14.96 0.29 0.66
CA VAL A 223 -14.08 0.88 1.67
C VAL A 223 -14.08 -0.06 2.87
N LEU A 224 -12.92 -0.45 3.33
CA LEU A 224 -12.72 -1.44 4.39
C LEU A 224 -11.92 -0.78 5.51
N ASP A 225 -12.46 -0.81 6.70
CA ASP A 225 -11.77 -0.42 7.91
C ASP A 225 -10.97 -1.64 8.41
N ARG A 226 -9.65 -1.56 8.40
CA ARG A 226 -8.77 -2.66 8.81
C ARG A 226 -8.84 -2.94 10.31
N SER A 227 -9.12 -1.96 11.13
CA SER A 227 -9.29 -2.16 12.57
C SER A 227 -10.47 -3.08 12.91
N VAL A 228 -11.52 -3.09 12.07
CA VAL A 228 -12.68 -3.98 12.22
C VAL A 228 -12.46 -5.36 11.61
N HIS A 229 -11.69 -5.43 10.52
CA HIS A 229 -11.53 -6.63 9.71
C HIS A 229 -10.14 -7.28 9.83
N GLY A 230 -9.25 -6.70 10.62
CA GLY A 230 -7.89 -7.15 10.85
C GLY A 230 -7.75 -8.10 12.06
N GLN A 231 -6.53 -8.27 12.53
CA GLN A 231 -6.16 -9.19 13.60
C GLN A 231 -6.69 -8.72 14.97
N LYS A 232 -7.87 -9.20 15.36
CA LYS A 232 -8.53 -8.83 16.61
C LYS A 232 -7.78 -9.21 17.90
N GLU A 233 -6.84 -10.14 17.84
CA GLU A 233 -6.17 -10.66 19.05
C GLU A 233 -4.87 -9.93 19.40
N ALA A 234 -4.10 -9.47 18.41
CA ALA A 234 -2.83 -8.77 18.66
C ALA A 234 -3.00 -7.37 19.24
N GLU A 235 -4.16 -6.74 19.04
CA GLU A 235 -4.42 -5.36 19.44
C GLU A 235 -4.73 -5.22 20.95
N LYS A 236 -5.31 -6.26 21.56
CA LYS A 236 -5.72 -6.21 22.98
C LYS A 236 -4.56 -6.28 23.98
N GLU A 237 -3.41 -6.80 23.55
CA GLU A 237 -2.22 -6.99 24.40
C GLU A 237 -1.08 -6.03 24.04
N SER A 238 -1.35 -5.04 23.17
CA SER A 238 -0.32 -4.09 22.74
C SER A 238 0.00 -3.09 23.84
N GLU A 239 1.28 -2.76 23.98
CA GLU A 239 1.73 -1.77 24.97
C GLU A 239 1.10 -0.38 24.70
N PRO A 240 0.63 0.32 25.76
CA PRO A 240 0.11 1.67 25.65
C PRO A 240 1.06 2.63 24.93
N GLY A 241 0.52 3.48 24.06
CA GLY A 241 1.31 4.42 23.24
C GLY A 241 1.86 3.86 21.94
N THR A 242 1.74 2.54 21.70
CA THR A 242 2.11 1.94 20.44
C THR A 242 1.01 2.10 19.39
N TRP A 243 1.39 2.07 18.11
CA TRP A 243 0.44 2.11 16.98
C TRP A 243 -0.65 1.04 17.07
N ASN A 244 -0.28 -0.18 17.48
CA ASN A 244 -1.25 -1.26 17.64
C ASN A 244 -2.24 -1.01 18.79
N HIS A 245 -1.79 -0.41 19.88
CA HIS A 245 -2.67 -0.03 20.99
C HIS A 245 -3.60 1.13 20.61
N GLU A 246 -3.07 2.12 19.88
CA GLU A 246 -3.86 3.27 19.38
C GLU A 246 -5.02 2.84 18.50
N LYS A 247 -4.79 1.86 17.59
CA LYS A 247 -5.81 1.29 16.70
C LYS A 247 -6.98 0.62 17.42
N SER A 248 -6.83 0.28 18.70
CA SER A 248 -7.94 -0.25 19.50
C SER A 248 -8.94 0.81 19.95
N PHE A 249 -8.60 2.09 19.85
CA PHE A 249 -9.46 3.23 20.24
C PHE A 249 -10.01 3.98 19.03
N VAL A 250 -9.27 4.03 17.94
CA VAL A 250 -9.66 4.67 16.69
C VAL A 250 -9.31 3.76 15.52
N GLY A 251 -9.98 3.90 14.38
CA GLY A 251 -9.56 3.22 13.18
C GLY A 251 -8.10 3.55 12.85
N GLY A 252 -7.32 2.57 12.42
CA GLY A 252 -5.91 2.79 12.09
C GLY A 252 -5.70 3.05 10.61
N GLU A 253 -6.33 2.24 9.79
CA GLU A 253 -6.10 2.22 8.35
C GLU A 253 -7.37 1.84 7.59
N PHE A 254 -7.64 2.59 6.52
CA PHE A 254 -8.66 2.27 5.54
C PHE A 254 -8.03 1.70 4.27
N VAL A 255 -8.68 0.70 3.70
CA VAL A 255 -8.36 0.16 2.38
C VAL A 255 -9.52 0.45 1.44
N ILE A 256 -9.21 1.06 0.30
CA ILE A 256 -10.20 1.29 -0.76
C ILE A 256 -9.88 0.37 -1.94
N ILE A 257 -10.91 -0.30 -2.43
CA ILE A 257 -10.88 -0.97 -3.72
C ILE A 257 -11.69 -0.14 -4.69
N SER A 258 -11.05 0.34 -5.72
CA SER A 258 -11.68 1.08 -6.80
C SER A 258 -11.41 0.43 -8.16
N MET A 259 -12.26 0.70 -9.13
CA MET A 259 -12.19 0.11 -10.47
C MET A 259 -12.20 1.21 -11.52
N LYS A 260 -11.35 1.09 -12.54
CA LYS A 260 -11.45 1.91 -13.76
C LYS A 260 -12.59 1.37 -14.62
N PRO A 261 -13.66 2.14 -14.91
CA PRO A 261 -14.84 1.65 -15.62
C PRO A 261 -14.52 1.09 -17.01
N SER A 262 -15.24 0.06 -17.44
CA SER A 262 -15.11 -0.55 -18.77
C SER A 262 -15.57 0.38 -19.90
N ALA A 263 -16.58 1.21 -19.62
CA ALA A 263 -17.04 2.28 -20.52
C ALA A 263 -16.70 3.64 -19.91
N SER A 264 -16.40 4.64 -20.74
CA SER A 264 -16.30 6.02 -20.24
C SER A 264 -17.67 6.42 -19.67
N PRO A 265 -17.76 6.98 -18.45
CA PRO A 265 -19.04 7.49 -17.98
C PRO A 265 -19.53 8.52 -19.00
N ALA A 266 -20.71 8.30 -19.53
CA ALA A 266 -21.34 9.20 -20.48
C ALA A 266 -21.58 10.55 -19.78
N GLY A 267 -20.83 11.59 -20.17
CA GLY A 267 -21.03 12.96 -19.73
C GLY A 267 -20.41 13.27 -18.36
N LYS A 268 -19.35 14.06 -18.35
CA LYS A 268 -18.93 14.79 -17.15
C LYS A 268 -20.09 15.67 -16.68
N ARG A 269 -20.49 15.52 -15.42
CA ARG A 269 -21.39 16.48 -14.76
C ARG A 269 -20.67 17.79 -14.52
#